data_1d54b340894ff47a0ea01aba84a2c3df
#
_entry.id   1d54b340894ff47a0ea01aba84a2c3df
#
_cell.length_a   1.000
_cell.length_b   1.000
_cell.length_c   1.000
_cell.angle_alpha   90.00
_cell.angle_beta   90.00
_cell.angle_gamma   90.00
#
_symmetry.space_group_name_H-M   'P 1'
#
loop_
_entity.id
_entity.type
_entity.pdbx_description
1 polymer ?
#
loop_
_entity_poly.entity_id
_entity_poly.type
_entity_poly.pdbx_seq_one_letter_code
_entity_poly.pdbx_strand_id
1 'polypeptide(L)'
;MSGWLSGPRDSRPLGHSAIDGGGDPFSGARVVSVAHFEPAAGMQGEALDSYKRRFGTLFVDESTRRRGGIGSVVRATNVLGEQFALKTLAIPERDERASEAECERYEAGLKTAFRQEFECHKAVSGLKGFPHLYGMGEVAGMPAIVMEWVCGETLVHVCDALAVDGAGRMPTLVAAQIGRDVFDLLAHLDFLEGGFVHRDISLANVMVCTSRLSLAEQVEEGFFDVCLIDFGSSTPEEMQGSSFTR
;
A
#
# COMPACT_ATOMS: atom_id res chain seq x y z
N MET A 1 -34.13 12.03 -25.40
CA MET A 1 -35.08 10.94 -25.17
C MET A 1 -34.31 9.87 -24.43
N SER A 2 -34.19 9.96 -23.19
CA SER A 2 -34.86 9.39 -22.02
C SER A 2 -35.14 7.90 -22.16
N GLY A 3 -34.39 7.09 -21.40
CA GLY A 3 -34.70 5.67 -21.22
C GLY A 3 -33.59 4.81 -20.68
N TRP A 4 -32.94 5.21 -19.60
CA TRP A 4 -32.01 4.35 -18.87
C TRP A 4 -32.20 4.44 -17.37
N LEU A 5 -33.37 4.00 -16.86
CA LEU A 5 -33.57 3.72 -15.44
C LEU A 5 -34.91 3.00 -15.24
N SER A 6 -34.90 1.65 -15.16
CA SER A 6 -35.84 0.90 -14.33
C SER A 6 -35.49 -0.59 -14.30
N GLY A 7 -34.90 -1.02 -13.20
CA GLY A 7 -34.87 -2.38 -12.69
C GLY A 7 -34.41 -2.32 -11.25
N PRO A 8 -35.06 -3.01 -10.29
CA PRO A 8 -34.69 -2.94 -8.89
C PRO A 8 -33.36 -3.68 -8.70
N ARG A 9 -32.31 -2.94 -8.46
CA ARG A 9 -31.06 -3.48 -7.94
C ARG A 9 -31.08 -3.36 -6.43
N ASP A 10 -30.91 -4.49 -5.80
CA ASP A 10 -30.63 -4.65 -4.39
C ASP A 10 -29.37 -3.81 -4.06
N SER A 11 -29.61 -2.57 -3.64
CA SER A 11 -28.58 -1.62 -3.25
C SER A 11 -28.13 -1.96 -1.84
N ARG A 12 -27.19 -2.90 -1.72
CA ARG A 12 -26.37 -2.93 -0.52
C ARG A 12 -25.38 -1.77 -0.64
N PRO A 13 -25.40 -0.78 0.28
CA PRO A 13 -24.43 0.30 0.28
C PRO A 13 -23.05 -0.32 0.51
N LEU A 14 -22.10 0.00 -0.36
CA LEU A 14 -20.67 -0.19 -0.09
C LEU A 14 -20.39 0.54 1.23
N GLY A 15 -20.07 -0.24 2.28
CA GLY A 15 -20.16 0.20 3.65
C GLY A 15 -19.30 1.42 3.96
N HIS A 16 -19.98 2.53 4.17
CA HIS A 16 -19.57 3.43 5.24
C HIS A 16 -19.67 2.61 6.53
N SER A 17 -18.56 2.13 7.08
CA SER A 17 -18.54 1.76 8.49
C SER A 17 -18.60 3.07 9.29
N ALA A 18 -19.81 3.63 9.40
CA ALA A 18 -20.16 4.48 10.50
C ALA A 18 -19.79 3.72 11.78
N ILE A 19 -19.03 4.38 12.64
CA ILE A 19 -18.81 3.95 14.02
C ILE A 19 -20.17 4.01 14.71
N ASP A 20 -20.90 2.92 14.68
CA ASP A 20 -22.15 2.77 15.40
C ASP A 20 -21.99 1.61 16.39
N GLY A 21 -22.07 1.96 17.68
CA GLY A 21 -22.08 1.06 18.81
C GLY A 21 -20.78 1.00 19.59
N GLY A 22 -20.79 1.48 20.86
CA GLY A 22 -19.70 1.54 21.83
C GLY A 22 -19.04 0.21 22.20
N GLY A 23 -18.53 -0.54 21.21
CA GLY A 23 -17.62 -1.63 21.37
C GLY A 23 -16.20 -1.08 21.40
N ASP A 24 -15.37 -1.64 22.26
CA ASP A 24 -13.93 -1.38 22.31
C ASP A 24 -13.34 -1.57 20.88
N PRO A 25 -12.80 -0.51 20.22
CA PRO A 25 -12.25 -0.60 18.87
C PRO A 25 -11.06 -1.56 18.77
N PHE A 26 -10.56 -2.04 19.90
CA PHE A 26 -9.45 -2.98 20.00
C PHE A 26 -9.90 -4.41 20.35
N SER A 27 -11.21 -4.64 20.53
CA SER A 27 -11.76 -5.96 20.83
C SER A 27 -11.46 -6.94 19.70
N GLY A 28 -10.62 -7.95 20.00
CA GLY A 28 -10.18 -8.94 19.01
C GLY A 28 -8.98 -8.53 18.15
N ALA A 29 -8.44 -7.32 18.31
CA ALA A 29 -7.23 -6.91 17.62
C ALA A 29 -5.99 -7.59 18.25
N ARG A 30 -5.08 -8.04 17.40
CA ARG A 30 -3.78 -8.54 17.84
C ARG A 30 -2.85 -7.38 18.15
N VAL A 31 -2.32 -7.31 19.37
CA VAL A 31 -1.32 -6.30 19.74
C VAL A 31 0.07 -6.74 19.24
N VAL A 32 0.77 -5.83 18.59
CA VAL A 32 2.16 -6.00 18.16
C VAL A 32 3.01 -4.85 18.68
N SER A 33 4.25 -5.15 19.05
CA SER A 33 5.27 -4.16 19.40
C SER A 33 6.19 -3.97 18.21
N VAL A 34 6.45 -2.71 17.83
CA VAL A 34 7.43 -2.36 16.81
C VAL A 34 8.70 -1.92 17.53
N ALA A 35 9.72 -2.78 17.51
CA ALA A 35 11.03 -2.51 18.06
C ALA A 35 11.95 -1.80 17.05
N HIS A 36 13.01 -1.17 17.53
CA HIS A 36 14.07 -0.57 16.71
C HIS A 36 13.57 0.38 15.62
N PHE A 37 12.50 1.15 15.91
CA PHE A 37 11.86 2.00 14.92
C PHE A 37 12.78 3.13 14.45
N GLU A 38 13.03 3.15 13.13
CA GLU A 38 13.78 4.18 12.41
C GLU A 38 12.79 5.03 11.59
N PRO A 39 12.61 6.33 11.89
CA PRO A 39 11.76 7.21 11.10
C PRO A 39 12.26 7.37 9.67
N ALA A 40 11.34 7.48 8.71
CA ALA A 40 11.66 7.79 7.32
C ALA A 40 12.23 9.22 7.16
N ALA A 41 11.76 10.18 7.96
CA ALA A 41 12.28 11.54 8.02
C ALA A 41 13.34 11.67 9.11
N GLY A 42 14.39 12.46 8.85
CA GLY A 42 15.42 12.73 9.85
C GLY A 42 14.83 13.51 11.04
N MET A 43 14.88 12.91 12.23
CA MET A 43 14.41 13.51 13.49
C MET A 43 15.44 13.29 14.58
N GLN A 44 15.47 14.18 15.58
CA GLN A 44 16.40 14.10 16.71
C GLN A 44 15.72 14.50 18.03
N GLY A 45 16.32 14.08 19.17
CA GLY A 45 15.88 14.47 20.51
C GLY A 45 14.45 14.04 20.85
N GLU A 46 13.75 14.88 21.63
CA GLU A 46 12.39 14.60 22.11
C GLU A 46 11.37 14.35 21.01
N ALA A 47 11.54 14.99 19.84
CA ALA A 47 10.69 14.76 18.67
C ALA A 47 10.80 13.31 18.17
N LEU A 48 12.02 12.78 18.12
CA LEU A 48 12.27 11.38 17.76
C LEU A 48 11.66 10.42 18.77
N ASP A 49 11.80 10.68 20.07
CA ASP A 49 11.25 9.81 21.11
C ASP A 49 9.72 9.82 21.12
N SER A 50 9.11 10.98 20.91
CA SER A 50 7.65 11.10 20.75
C SER A 50 7.16 10.34 19.53
N TYR A 51 7.87 10.48 18.41
CA TYR A 51 7.54 9.81 17.16
C TYR A 51 7.66 8.29 17.29
N LYS A 52 8.73 7.78 17.91
CA LYS A 52 8.90 6.34 18.19
C LYS A 52 7.78 5.79 19.07
N ARG A 53 7.35 6.53 20.11
CA ARG A 53 6.22 6.11 20.95
C ARG A 53 4.91 6.00 20.19
N ARG A 54 4.69 6.83 19.17
CA ARG A 54 3.50 6.80 18.30
C ARG A 54 3.33 5.45 17.61
N PHE A 55 4.44 4.80 17.23
CA PHE A 55 4.45 3.54 16.49
C PHE A 55 4.89 2.33 17.30
N GLY A 56 5.30 2.50 18.56
CA GLY A 56 5.86 1.43 19.39
C GLY A 56 4.87 0.30 19.71
N THR A 57 3.56 0.59 19.75
CA THR A 57 2.50 -0.40 19.99
C THR A 57 1.38 -0.18 19.00
N LEU A 58 1.05 -1.23 18.23
CA LEU A 58 0.01 -1.21 17.22
C LEU A 58 -0.98 -2.35 17.45
N PHE A 59 -2.24 -2.07 17.19
CA PHE A 59 -3.36 -3.02 17.19
C PHE A 59 -3.65 -3.43 15.77
N VAL A 60 -3.46 -4.69 15.43
CA VAL A 60 -3.52 -5.22 14.07
C VAL A 60 -4.89 -5.83 13.81
N ASP A 61 -5.53 -5.39 12.73
CA ASP A 61 -6.77 -5.98 12.22
C ASP A 61 -6.44 -7.10 11.21
N GLU A 62 -6.38 -8.33 11.70
CA GLU A 62 -6.03 -9.51 10.90
C GLU A 62 -7.00 -9.77 9.73
N SER A 63 -8.24 -9.26 9.78
CA SER A 63 -9.22 -9.42 8.71
C SER A 63 -8.81 -8.67 7.43
N THR A 64 -7.97 -7.65 7.57
CA THR A 64 -7.48 -6.83 6.45
C THR A 64 -6.20 -7.36 5.84
N ARG A 65 -5.62 -8.44 6.38
CA ARG A 65 -4.34 -8.97 5.93
C ARG A 65 -4.34 -9.36 4.46
N ARG A 66 -3.38 -8.83 3.73
CA ARG A 66 -3.09 -9.19 2.33
C ARG A 66 -1.66 -9.73 2.27
N ARG A 67 -1.47 -10.81 1.54
CA ARG A 67 -0.14 -11.41 1.31
C ARG A 67 0.37 -10.97 -0.05
N GLY A 68 1.64 -10.55 -0.10
CA GLY A 68 2.40 -10.23 -1.31
C GLY A 68 3.58 -11.18 -1.50
N GLY A 69 4.45 -10.88 -2.46
CA GLY A 69 5.57 -11.74 -2.84
C GLY A 69 6.56 -12.04 -1.71
N ILE A 70 6.96 -11.03 -0.94
CA ILE A 70 7.96 -11.16 0.13
C ILE A 70 7.41 -10.81 1.52
N GLY A 71 6.11 -10.62 1.66
CA GLY A 71 5.56 -10.23 2.95
C GLY A 71 4.05 -10.14 3.00
N SER A 72 3.54 -9.52 4.03
CA SER A 72 2.12 -9.25 4.19
C SER A 72 1.90 -7.82 4.67
N VAL A 73 0.82 -7.21 4.20
CA VAL A 73 0.33 -5.91 4.64
C VAL A 73 -0.96 -6.09 5.41
N VAL A 74 -1.11 -5.35 6.50
CA VAL A 74 -2.30 -5.39 7.34
C VAL A 74 -2.59 -3.99 7.87
N ARG A 75 -3.87 -3.67 8.10
CA ARG A 75 -4.24 -2.44 8.78
C ARG A 75 -3.88 -2.54 10.25
N ALA A 76 -3.26 -1.49 10.75
CA ALA A 76 -2.92 -1.35 12.16
C ALA A 76 -3.39 0.00 12.70
N THR A 77 -3.70 0.06 13.98
CA THR A 77 -4.14 1.29 14.67
C THR A 77 -3.26 1.49 15.89
N ASN A 78 -2.81 2.72 16.15
CA ASN A 78 -2.09 3.01 17.38
C ASN A 78 -3.04 3.36 18.55
N VAL A 79 -2.48 3.63 19.72
CA VAL A 79 -3.25 4.01 20.93
C VAL A 79 -4.02 5.33 20.79
N LEU A 80 -3.70 6.15 19.78
CA LEU A 80 -4.38 7.40 19.48
C LEU A 80 -5.53 7.22 18.48
N GLY A 81 -5.79 6.00 17.99
CA GLY A 81 -6.80 5.71 16.98
C GLY A 81 -6.36 6.01 15.54
N GLU A 82 -5.09 6.36 15.30
CA GLU A 82 -4.57 6.62 13.97
C GLU A 82 -4.33 5.30 13.22
N GLN A 83 -4.74 5.25 11.95
CA GLN A 83 -4.65 4.04 11.12
C GLN A 83 -3.40 4.07 10.23
N PHE A 84 -2.77 2.90 10.09
CA PHE A 84 -1.56 2.67 9.33
C PHE A 84 -1.65 1.36 8.54
N ALA A 85 -0.85 1.25 7.49
CA ALA A 85 -0.49 -0.02 6.89
C ALA A 85 0.82 -0.51 7.52
N LEU A 86 0.79 -1.72 8.06
CA LEU A 86 1.96 -2.42 8.59
C LEU A 86 2.33 -3.52 7.60
N LYS A 87 3.41 -3.30 6.85
CA LYS A 87 4.00 -4.32 5.96
C LYS A 87 5.08 -5.07 6.73
N THR A 88 4.99 -6.39 6.84
CA THR A 88 5.96 -7.23 7.52
C THR A 88 6.58 -8.21 6.55
N LEU A 89 7.91 -8.38 6.61
CA LEU A 89 8.60 -9.44 5.86
C LEU A 89 8.09 -10.80 6.32
N ALA A 90 7.77 -11.66 5.37
CA ALA A 90 7.46 -13.06 5.64
C ALA A 90 8.53 -13.95 5.00
N ILE A 91 9.25 -14.68 5.82
CA ILE A 91 10.19 -15.69 5.34
C ILE A 91 9.40 -16.96 5.07
N PRO A 92 9.47 -17.52 3.86
CA PRO A 92 8.85 -18.81 3.56
C PRO A 92 9.38 -19.93 4.46
N GLU A 93 8.57 -20.95 4.66
CA GLU A 93 9.03 -22.17 5.35
C GLU A 93 10.28 -22.70 4.66
N ARG A 94 11.24 -23.19 5.46
CA ARG A 94 12.50 -23.73 4.95
C ARG A 94 12.21 -24.95 4.06
N ASP A 95 12.84 -24.98 2.88
CA ASP A 95 12.89 -26.19 2.08
C ASP A 95 13.77 -27.21 2.81
N GLU A 96 13.19 -28.38 3.15
CA GLU A 96 13.89 -29.47 3.84
C GLU A 96 15.12 -30.00 3.06
N ARG A 97 15.19 -29.67 1.75
CA ARG A 97 16.30 -30.09 0.87
C ARG A 97 17.42 -29.06 0.79
N ALA A 98 17.19 -27.83 1.24
CA ALA A 98 18.19 -26.78 1.21
C ALA A 98 19.13 -26.89 2.41
N SER A 99 20.41 -26.62 2.18
CA SER A 99 21.40 -26.52 3.24
C SER A 99 21.14 -25.29 4.11
N GLU A 100 21.59 -25.31 5.37
CA GLU A 100 21.48 -24.19 6.29
C GLU A 100 22.06 -22.90 5.70
N ALA A 101 23.24 -22.98 5.05
CA ALA A 101 23.89 -21.85 4.40
C ALA A 101 23.11 -21.29 3.19
N GLU A 102 22.33 -22.10 2.50
CA GLU A 102 21.42 -21.64 1.44
C GLU A 102 20.21 -20.93 2.00
N CYS A 103 19.62 -21.47 3.07
CA CYS A 103 18.50 -20.84 3.78
C CYS A 103 18.91 -19.47 4.36
N GLU A 104 20.08 -19.38 5.00
CA GLU A 104 20.59 -18.12 5.55
C GLU A 104 20.86 -17.07 4.45
N ARG A 105 21.45 -17.48 3.32
CA ARG A 105 21.66 -16.56 2.17
C ARG A 105 20.34 -16.07 1.58
N TYR A 106 19.35 -16.94 1.46
CA TYR A 106 18.04 -16.61 0.96
C TYR A 106 17.35 -15.61 1.90
N GLU A 107 17.35 -15.88 3.21
CA GLU A 107 16.79 -14.98 4.22
C GLU A 107 17.48 -13.61 4.22
N ALA A 108 18.81 -13.57 4.14
CA ALA A 108 19.57 -12.34 4.05
C ALA A 108 19.22 -11.56 2.76
N GLY A 109 19.02 -12.25 1.65
CA GLY A 109 18.56 -11.66 0.40
C GLY A 109 17.17 -11.02 0.52
N LEU A 110 16.21 -11.69 1.18
CA LEU A 110 14.89 -11.16 1.42
C LEU A 110 14.92 -9.91 2.32
N LYS A 111 15.71 -9.92 3.38
CA LYS A 111 15.89 -8.75 4.26
C LYS A 111 16.49 -7.57 3.51
N THR A 112 17.46 -7.83 2.63
CA THR A 112 18.07 -6.80 1.78
C THR A 112 17.06 -6.21 0.80
N ALA A 113 16.28 -7.04 0.12
CA ALA A 113 15.23 -6.59 -0.79
C ALA A 113 14.15 -5.77 -0.08
N PHE A 114 13.76 -6.19 1.13
CA PHE A 114 12.78 -5.47 1.94
C PHE A 114 13.32 -4.11 2.42
N ARG A 115 14.60 -4.02 2.76
CA ARG A 115 15.26 -2.74 3.07
C ARG A 115 15.32 -1.84 1.84
N GLN A 116 15.63 -2.39 0.67
CA GLN A 116 15.65 -1.63 -0.58
C GLN A 116 14.26 -1.08 -0.93
N GLU A 117 13.19 -1.86 -0.72
CA GLU A 117 11.82 -1.37 -0.87
C GLU A 117 11.56 -0.15 0.02
N PHE A 118 12.01 -0.19 1.29
CA PHE A 118 11.88 0.94 2.20
C PHE A 118 12.59 2.20 1.67
N GLU A 119 13.83 2.07 1.16
CA GLU A 119 14.57 3.21 0.61
C GLU A 119 13.91 3.75 -0.67
N CYS A 120 13.40 2.88 -1.54
CA CYS A 120 12.63 3.29 -2.71
C CYS A 120 11.35 4.03 -2.33
N HIS A 121 10.59 3.51 -1.37
CA HIS A 121 9.39 4.18 -0.87
C HIS A 121 9.72 5.54 -0.24
N LYS A 122 10.84 5.63 0.47
CA LYS A 122 11.31 6.88 1.08
C LYS A 122 11.53 7.98 0.06
N ALA A 123 12.05 7.64 -1.12
CA ALA A 123 12.29 8.59 -2.21
C ALA A 123 11.00 9.25 -2.74
N VAL A 124 9.87 8.53 -2.73
CA VAL A 124 8.57 9.02 -3.23
C VAL A 124 7.62 9.47 -2.13
N SER A 125 7.96 9.21 -0.86
CA SER A 125 7.14 9.57 0.30
C SER A 125 7.02 11.10 0.44
N GLY A 126 5.85 11.62 0.25
CA GLY A 126 5.59 13.07 0.26
C GLY A 126 5.17 13.60 -1.10
N LEU A 127 5.30 12.81 -2.17
CA LEU A 127 4.66 13.10 -3.44
C LEU A 127 3.18 12.72 -3.37
N LYS A 128 2.32 13.51 -4.01
CA LYS A 128 0.91 13.19 -4.15
C LYS A 128 0.73 11.90 -4.94
N GLY A 129 -0.17 11.03 -4.48
CA GLY A 129 -0.46 9.75 -5.13
C GLY A 129 0.49 8.61 -4.74
N PHE A 130 1.28 8.82 -3.67
CA PHE A 130 2.11 7.79 -3.04
C PHE A 130 1.83 7.76 -1.53
N PRO A 131 1.75 6.58 -0.90
CA PRO A 131 1.49 6.49 0.53
C PRO A 131 2.61 7.18 1.33
N HIS A 132 2.25 7.91 2.37
CA HIS A 132 3.24 8.49 3.27
C HIS A 132 3.98 7.39 4.03
N LEU A 133 5.31 7.44 4.05
CA LEU A 133 6.16 6.51 4.77
C LEU A 133 6.50 7.08 6.15
N TYR A 134 6.16 6.36 7.21
CA TYR A 134 6.47 6.77 8.57
C TYR A 134 7.83 6.26 9.03
N GLY A 135 8.16 5.01 8.73
CA GLY A 135 9.43 4.43 9.13
C GLY A 135 9.49 2.92 8.99
N MET A 136 10.59 2.37 9.45
CA MET A 136 10.87 0.95 9.48
C MET A 136 11.25 0.51 10.89
N GLY A 137 10.88 -0.69 11.29
CA GLY A 137 11.25 -1.29 12.57
C GLY A 137 11.19 -2.81 12.48
N GLU A 138 10.99 -3.46 13.62
CA GLU A 138 10.89 -4.91 13.72
C GLU A 138 9.63 -5.31 14.48
N VAL A 139 8.92 -6.31 13.97
CA VAL A 139 7.81 -6.98 14.63
C VAL A 139 8.16 -8.44 14.80
N ALA A 140 8.24 -8.91 16.05
CA ALA A 140 8.67 -10.29 16.40
C ALA A 140 10.02 -10.68 15.75
N GLY A 141 10.97 -9.74 15.67
CA GLY A 141 12.31 -9.95 15.08
C GLY A 141 12.34 -9.91 13.56
N MET A 142 11.22 -9.62 12.90
CA MET A 142 11.14 -9.50 11.45
C MET A 142 11.03 -8.04 11.02
N PRO A 143 11.72 -7.60 9.95
CA PRO A 143 11.59 -6.25 9.41
C PRO A 143 10.14 -5.89 9.10
N ALA A 144 9.76 -4.67 9.45
CA ALA A 144 8.42 -4.15 9.26
C ALA A 144 8.45 -2.68 8.85
N ILE A 145 7.66 -2.32 7.83
CA ILE A 145 7.50 -0.95 7.34
C ILE A 145 6.14 -0.44 7.83
N VAL A 146 6.14 0.78 8.40
CA VAL A 146 4.92 1.50 8.78
C VAL A 146 4.70 2.63 7.79
N MET A 147 3.55 2.63 7.14
CA MET A 147 3.17 3.60 6.11
C MET A 147 1.69 3.96 6.21
N GLU A 148 1.26 4.94 5.45
CA GLU A 148 -0.13 5.36 5.37
C GLU A 148 -1.05 4.19 4.96
N TRP A 149 -2.19 4.08 5.66
CA TRP A 149 -3.27 3.23 5.22
C TRP A 149 -4.08 3.97 4.14
N VAL A 150 -3.93 3.57 2.89
CA VAL A 150 -4.68 4.15 1.77
C VAL A 150 -6.12 3.65 1.82
N CYS A 151 -7.06 4.57 2.06
CA CYS A 151 -8.49 4.28 2.02
C CYS A 151 -8.98 4.27 0.57
N GLY A 152 -9.35 3.11 0.06
CA GLY A 152 -9.78 2.95 -1.33
C GLY A 152 -9.77 1.49 -1.76
N GLU A 153 -9.91 1.29 -3.07
CA GLU A 153 -9.94 -0.02 -3.68
C GLU A 153 -8.87 -0.13 -4.76
N THR A 154 -8.29 -1.32 -4.93
CA THR A 154 -7.37 -1.58 -6.04
C THR A 154 -8.11 -1.52 -7.38
N LEU A 155 -7.41 -1.21 -8.46
CA LEU A 155 -8.01 -1.21 -9.79
C LEU A 155 -8.59 -2.57 -10.17
N VAL A 156 -8.12 -3.68 -9.59
CA VAL A 156 -8.76 -4.99 -9.77
C VAL A 156 -10.22 -4.92 -9.32
N HIS A 157 -10.47 -4.46 -8.09
CA HIS A 157 -11.83 -4.36 -7.55
C HIS A 157 -12.65 -3.25 -8.23
N VAL A 158 -12.00 -2.13 -8.61
CA VAL A 158 -12.66 -1.06 -9.37
C VAL A 158 -13.13 -1.55 -10.74
N CYS A 159 -12.33 -2.36 -11.44
CA CYS A 159 -12.74 -3.00 -12.70
C CYS A 159 -13.98 -3.86 -12.51
N ASP A 160 -14.03 -4.67 -11.46
CA ASP A 160 -15.19 -5.51 -11.15
C ASP A 160 -16.42 -4.66 -10.78
N ALA A 161 -16.24 -3.63 -9.96
CA ALA A 161 -17.33 -2.74 -9.51
C ALA A 161 -17.96 -1.93 -10.64
N LEU A 162 -17.16 -1.51 -11.64
CA LEU A 162 -17.59 -0.70 -12.78
C LEU A 162 -17.85 -1.53 -14.03
N ALA A 163 -17.82 -2.86 -13.94
CA ALA A 163 -18.06 -3.75 -15.07
C ALA A 163 -19.47 -3.54 -15.65
N VAL A 164 -19.54 -3.34 -16.96
CA VAL A 164 -20.80 -3.18 -17.70
C VAL A 164 -21.28 -4.48 -18.36
N ASP A 165 -20.46 -5.51 -18.33
CA ASP A 165 -20.75 -6.83 -18.88
C ASP A 165 -20.21 -7.94 -17.97
N GLY A 166 -20.63 -9.17 -18.24
CA GLY A 166 -20.17 -10.35 -17.49
C GLY A 166 -18.69 -10.74 -17.71
N ALA A 167 -17.95 -9.98 -18.53
CA ALA A 167 -16.52 -10.17 -18.81
C ALA A 167 -15.62 -9.24 -17.99
N GLY A 168 -16.18 -8.48 -17.03
CA GLY A 168 -15.42 -7.59 -16.15
C GLY A 168 -14.88 -6.34 -16.86
N ARG A 169 -15.47 -5.93 -17.99
CA ARG A 169 -15.02 -4.74 -18.73
C ARG A 169 -15.74 -3.49 -18.25
N MET A 170 -14.97 -2.48 -17.84
CA MET A 170 -15.51 -1.16 -17.52
C MET A 170 -15.76 -0.32 -18.80
N PRO A 171 -16.55 0.76 -18.74
CA PRO A 171 -16.72 1.69 -19.85
C PRO A 171 -15.37 2.23 -20.34
N THR A 172 -15.16 2.26 -21.65
CA THR A 172 -13.89 2.70 -22.28
C THR A 172 -13.48 4.10 -21.83
N LEU A 173 -14.43 5.03 -21.71
CA LEU A 173 -14.16 6.38 -21.24
C LEU A 173 -13.59 6.40 -19.82
N VAL A 174 -14.19 5.62 -18.91
CA VAL A 174 -13.72 5.49 -17.52
C VAL A 174 -12.32 4.90 -17.47
N ALA A 175 -12.06 3.84 -18.25
CA ALA A 175 -10.73 3.25 -18.36
C ALA A 175 -9.68 4.25 -18.88
N ALA A 176 -10.04 5.07 -19.86
CA ALA A 176 -9.16 6.13 -20.39
C ALA A 176 -8.88 7.24 -19.37
N GLN A 177 -9.89 7.63 -18.59
CA GLN A 177 -9.75 8.63 -17.54
C GLN A 177 -8.84 8.14 -16.42
N ILE A 178 -9.05 6.91 -15.92
CA ILE A 178 -8.16 6.27 -14.93
C ILE A 178 -6.74 6.18 -15.49
N GLY A 179 -6.59 5.73 -16.73
CA GLY A 179 -5.28 5.64 -17.38
C GLY A 179 -4.55 6.99 -17.46
N ARG A 180 -5.27 8.07 -17.82
CA ARG A 180 -4.72 9.43 -17.78
C ARG A 180 -4.21 9.78 -16.40
N ASP A 181 -5.03 9.57 -15.35
CA ASP A 181 -4.68 9.97 -14.00
C ASP A 181 -3.51 9.16 -13.43
N VAL A 182 -3.37 7.88 -13.84
CA VAL A 182 -2.18 7.06 -13.55
C VAL A 182 -0.95 7.59 -14.28
N PHE A 183 -1.06 7.96 -15.55
CA PHE A 183 0.08 8.54 -16.30
C PHE A 183 0.50 9.90 -15.75
N ASP A 184 -0.46 10.74 -15.35
CA ASP A 184 -0.17 12.01 -14.68
C ASP A 184 0.59 11.81 -13.38
N LEU A 185 0.21 10.78 -12.60
CA LEU A 185 0.93 10.40 -11.39
C LEU A 185 2.36 9.94 -11.71
N LEU A 186 2.53 9.06 -12.70
CA LEU A 186 3.85 8.56 -13.09
C LEU A 186 4.79 9.65 -13.61
N ALA A 187 4.25 10.67 -14.29
CA ALA A 187 5.03 11.82 -14.76
C ALA A 187 5.72 12.59 -13.61
N HIS A 188 5.20 12.53 -12.40
CA HIS A 188 5.85 13.14 -11.23
C HIS A 188 7.15 12.42 -10.83
N LEU A 189 7.32 11.15 -11.19
CA LEU A 189 8.54 10.38 -10.91
C LEU A 189 9.74 10.87 -11.73
N ASP A 190 9.51 11.44 -12.92
CA ASP A 190 10.56 11.98 -13.79
C ASP A 190 11.27 13.21 -13.18
N PHE A 191 10.64 13.88 -12.20
CA PHE A 191 11.22 15.04 -11.51
C PHE A 191 12.06 14.67 -10.29
N LEU A 192 12.14 13.39 -9.91
CA LEU A 192 12.98 12.96 -8.82
C LEU A 192 14.45 12.97 -9.23
N GLU A 193 15.30 13.55 -8.36
CA GLU A 193 16.76 13.50 -8.54
C GLU A 193 17.22 12.02 -8.60
N GLY A 194 18.01 11.68 -9.64
CA GLY A 194 18.49 10.32 -9.88
C GLY A 194 17.47 9.40 -10.58
N GLY A 195 16.30 9.93 -10.98
CA GLY A 195 15.24 9.17 -11.64
C GLY A 195 14.63 8.08 -10.75
N PHE A 196 13.46 7.61 -11.11
CA PHE A 196 12.79 6.54 -10.37
C PHE A 196 11.96 5.67 -11.31
N VAL A 197 12.13 4.35 -11.23
CA VAL A 197 11.34 3.40 -12.03
C VAL A 197 10.65 2.41 -11.11
N HIS A 198 9.32 2.37 -11.17
CA HIS A 198 8.51 1.52 -10.32
C HIS A 198 8.60 0.03 -10.69
N ARG A 199 8.63 -0.31 -11.99
CA ARG A 199 8.77 -1.65 -12.58
C ARG A 199 7.62 -2.63 -12.36
N ASP A 200 6.62 -2.29 -11.56
CA ASP A 200 5.47 -3.17 -11.29
C ASP A 200 4.16 -2.38 -11.28
N ILE A 201 3.88 -1.70 -12.40
CA ILE A 201 2.59 -1.03 -12.59
C ILE A 201 1.57 -2.08 -13.00
N SER A 202 0.68 -2.41 -12.08
CA SER A 202 -0.36 -3.42 -12.28
C SER A 202 -1.68 -2.96 -11.67
N LEU A 203 -2.78 -3.59 -12.05
CA LEU A 203 -4.10 -3.29 -11.47
C LEU A 203 -4.16 -3.56 -9.95
N ALA A 204 -3.28 -4.42 -9.43
CA ALA A 204 -3.19 -4.72 -8.01
C ALA A 204 -2.42 -3.64 -7.22
N ASN A 205 -1.51 -2.92 -7.89
CA ASN A 205 -0.62 -1.93 -7.28
C ASN A 205 -1.08 -0.48 -7.47
N VAL A 206 -2.20 -0.25 -8.18
CA VAL A 206 -2.86 1.04 -8.29
C VAL A 206 -4.16 0.99 -7.49
N MET A 207 -4.35 1.94 -6.60
CA MET A 207 -5.60 2.14 -5.84
C MET A 207 -6.32 3.39 -6.33
N VAL A 208 -7.64 3.36 -6.28
CA VAL A 208 -8.50 4.53 -6.36
C VAL A 208 -8.90 4.89 -4.95
N CYS A 209 -8.46 6.07 -4.49
CA CYS A 209 -8.70 6.56 -3.13
C CYS A 209 -10.14 7.07 -3.00
N THR A 210 -10.84 6.64 -1.95
CA THR A 210 -12.24 7.02 -1.71
C THR A 210 -12.44 7.84 -0.43
N SER A 211 -11.35 8.39 0.12
CA SER A 211 -11.40 9.18 1.35
C SER A 211 -12.07 10.56 1.19
N ARG A 212 -12.09 11.13 -0.01
CA ARG A 212 -12.66 12.44 -0.32
C ARG A 212 -13.94 12.34 -1.15
N LEU A 213 -13.88 11.57 -2.23
CA LEU A 213 -14.98 11.33 -3.15
C LEU A 213 -15.20 9.83 -3.27
N SER A 214 -16.45 9.41 -3.26
CA SER A 214 -16.81 8.02 -3.56
C SER A 214 -16.44 7.66 -5.01
N LEU A 215 -16.35 6.38 -5.31
CA LEU A 215 -16.07 5.91 -6.68
C LEU A 215 -17.13 6.45 -7.68
N ALA A 216 -18.40 6.54 -7.28
CA ALA A 216 -19.47 7.04 -8.14
C ALA A 216 -19.29 8.53 -8.47
N GLU A 217 -18.93 9.36 -7.49
CA GLU A 217 -18.66 10.79 -7.69
C GLU A 217 -17.43 10.98 -8.61
N GLN A 218 -16.37 10.19 -8.43
CA GLN A 218 -15.18 10.25 -9.30
C GLN A 218 -15.50 9.87 -10.75
N VAL A 219 -16.41 8.91 -10.96
CA VAL A 219 -16.91 8.56 -12.30
C VAL A 219 -17.70 9.73 -12.92
N GLU A 220 -18.54 10.41 -12.14
CA GLU A 220 -19.31 11.57 -12.61
C GLU A 220 -18.42 12.76 -12.95
N GLU A 221 -17.40 13.03 -12.14
CA GLU A 221 -16.43 14.10 -12.36
C GLU A 221 -15.42 13.78 -13.47
N GLY A 222 -15.25 12.51 -13.82
CA GLY A 222 -14.27 12.06 -14.79
C GLY A 222 -12.81 12.26 -14.36
N PHE A 223 -12.57 12.25 -13.06
CA PHE A 223 -11.26 12.35 -12.41
C PHE A 223 -11.16 11.31 -11.29
N PHE A 224 -10.03 10.59 -11.25
CA PHE A 224 -9.79 9.55 -10.25
C PHE A 224 -8.60 9.90 -9.37
N ASP A 225 -8.82 9.88 -8.06
CA ASP A 225 -7.74 10.06 -7.07
C ASP A 225 -6.98 8.75 -6.94
N VAL A 226 -5.93 8.60 -7.74
CA VAL A 226 -5.13 7.38 -7.83
C VAL A 226 -3.92 7.42 -6.90
N CYS A 227 -3.61 6.28 -6.32
CA CYS A 227 -2.44 6.07 -5.48
C CYS A 227 -1.69 4.81 -5.93
N LEU A 228 -0.37 4.92 -6.11
CA LEU A 228 0.49 3.82 -6.48
C LEU A 228 1.13 3.24 -5.23
N ILE A 229 0.95 1.94 -5.03
CA ILE A 229 1.42 1.20 -3.87
C ILE A 229 2.42 0.11 -4.28
N ASP A 230 3.16 -0.42 -3.31
CA ASP A 230 4.15 -1.51 -3.45
C ASP A 230 5.39 -1.14 -4.31
N PHE A 231 6.51 -0.96 -3.62
CA PHE A 231 7.79 -0.54 -4.20
C PHE A 231 8.83 -1.67 -4.24
N GLY A 232 8.42 -2.93 -4.01
CA GLY A 232 9.31 -4.08 -3.92
C GLY A 232 10.12 -4.37 -5.18
N SER A 233 9.65 -3.92 -6.34
CA SER A 233 10.34 -4.03 -7.63
C SER A 233 11.02 -2.74 -8.08
N SER A 234 10.87 -1.66 -7.32
CA SER A 234 11.36 -0.33 -7.71
C SER A 234 12.87 -0.18 -7.59
N THR A 235 13.46 0.66 -8.42
CA THR A 235 14.90 0.99 -8.35
C THR A 235 15.13 2.45 -8.74
N PRO A 236 16.14 3.12 -8.14
CA PRO A 236 16.67 4.37 -8.68
C PRO A 236 17.21 4.15 -10.10
N GLU A 237 17.03 5.12 -10.99
CA GLU A 237 17.46 5.03 -12.39
C GLU A 237 18.99 4.87 -12.53
N GLU A 238 19.75 5.48 -11.65
CA GLU A 238 21.22 5.38 -11.60
C GLU A 238 21.73 3.93 -11.43
N MET A 239 20.94 3.03 -10.81
CA MET A 239 21.31 1.62 -10.67
C MET A 239 21.04 0.79 -11.94
N GLN A 240 20.38 1.33 -12.96
CA GLN A 240 20.11 0.61 -14.22
C GLN A 240 21.34 0.50 -15.13
N GLY A 241 22.31 1.41 -15.02
CA GLY A 241 23.50 1.43 -15.85
C GLY A 241 24.46 0.27 -15.63
N SER A 242 24.33 -0.51 -14.56
CA SER A 242 25.26 -1.59 -14.20
C SER A 242 24.78 -3.01 -14.53
N SER A 243 23.55 -3.21 -14.98
CA SER A 243 22.98 -4.56 -15.21
C SER A 243 22.70 -4.91 -16.68
N PHE A 244 23.03 -4.04 -17.65
CA PHE A 244 22.96 -4.35 -19.08
C PHE A 244 24.32 -4.51 -19.71
N THR A 245 25.13 -5.45 -19.21
CA THR A 245 26.20 -6.04 -19.99
C THR A 245 26.05 -7.55 -19.92
N ARG A 246 25.33 -8.05 -20.95
CA ARG A 246 25.20 -9.42 -21.49
C ARG A 246 25.38 -10.60 -20.55
#